data_2b86afc918bb42e03186cd4dc46c0c99
#
_entry.id   2b86afc918bb42e03186cd4dc46c0c99
#
_cell.length_a   1.000
_cell.length_b   1.000
_cell.length_c   1.000
_cell.angle_alpha   90.00
_cell.angle_beta   90.00
_cell.angle_gamma   90.00
#
_symmetry.space_group_name_H-M   'P 1'
#
loop_
_entity.id
_entity.type
_entity.pdbx_description
1 polymer ?
#
loop_
_entity_poly.entity_id
_entity_poly.type
_entity_poly.pdbx_seq_one_letter_code
_entity_poly.pdbx_strand_id
1 'polypeptide(L)'
;MKFGEFKVGQIFKSRIVIDKDDFQKYISFAKTGNILHEKPELAAKEGIKGTLLPGRAIIARVEGEMTRLDIFSDSIMLLYGMDGDPNWDNRHCRFLGEVYAGDELEVEYSVSDKKEGNSGSYGILSIDVQIRRISDNKSL
;
A
#
# COMPACT_ATOMS: atom_id res chain seq x y z
N MET A 1 1.41 14.13 13.95
CA MET A 1 1.66 13.58 15.32
C MET A 1 3.13 13.21 15.45
N LYS A 2 3.66 13.40 16.61
CA LYS A 2 5.00 12.94 16.94
C LYS A 2 4.96 11.50 17.45
N PHE A 3 6.11 10.83 17.44
CA PHE A 3 6.17 9.41 17.80
C PHE A 3 5.47 9.09 19.14
N GLY A 4 5.68 9.91 20.17
CA GLY A 4 5.08 9.68 21.48
C GLY A 4 3.55 9.74 21.52
N GLU A 5 2.93 10.39 20.55
CA GLU A 5 1.47 10.58 20.48
C GLU A 5 0.74 9.43 19.82
N PHE A 6 1.45 8.57 19.08
CA PHE A 6 0.84 7.38 18.47
C PHE A 6 0.53 6.32 19.52
N LYS A 7 -0.58 5.64 19.33
CA LYS A 7 -1.02 4.55 20.23
C LYS A 7 -1.34 3.31 19.42
N VAL A 8 -0.95 2.17 19.94
CA VAL A 8 -1.34 0.87 19.39
C VAL A 8 -2.86 0.78 19.33
N GLY A 9 -3.38 0.33 18.21
CA GLY A 9 -4.82 0.25 17.94
C GLY A 9 -5.41 1.46 17.23
N GLN A 10 -4.66 2.54 17.05
CA GLN A 10 -5.14 3.67 16.23
C GLN A 10 -5.30 3.25 14.78
N ILE A 11 -6.38 3.73 14.15
CA ILE A 11 -6.73 3.43 12.78
C ILE A 11 -6.88 4.73 11.99
N PHE A 12 -6.27 4.76 10.82
CA PHE A 12 -6.37 5.86 9.88
C PHE A 12 -6.81 5.32 8.52
N LYS A 13 -7.63 6.06 7.82
CA LYS A 13 -8.16 5.64 6.52
C LYS A 13 -7.91 6.68 5.46
N SER A 14 -7.73 6.22 4.25
CA SER A 14 -7.63 7.06 3.06
C SER A 14 -8.32 6.39 1.88
N ARG A 15 -8.65 7.19 0.88
CA ARG A 15 -9.17 6.69 -0.40
C ARG A 15 -8.20 7.05 -1.50
N ILE A 16 -7.92 6.08 -2.34
CA ILE A 16 -7.01 6.26 -3.47
C ILE A 16 -7.61 5.67 -4.74
N VAL A 17 -7.17 6.21 -5.85
CA VAL A 17 -7.38 5.65 -7.18
C VAL A 17 -6.04 5.66 -7.88
N ILE A 18 -5.66 4.54 -8.48
CA ILE A 18 -4.51 4.47 -9.39
C ILE A 18 -5.11 4.43 -10.79
N ASP A 19 -5.05 5.55 -11.50
CA ASP A 19 -5.57 5.64 -12.85
C ASP A 19 -4.54 5.16 -13.89
N LYS A 20 -4.92 5.18 -15.16
CA LYS A 20 -4.03 4.75 -16.24
C LYS A 20 -2.79 5.64 -16.38
N ASP A 21 -2.91 6.93 -16.08
CA ASP A 21 -1.78 7.85 -16.13
C ASP A 21 -0.78 7.55 -15.01
N ASP A 22 -1.26 7.33 -13.80
CA ASP A 22 -0.42 6.89 -12.68
C ASP A 22 0.30 5.58 -13.01
N PHE A 23 -0.42 4.65 -13.58
CA PHE A 23 0.14 3.36 -13.99
C PHE A 23 1.24 3.53 -15.05
N GLN A 24 1.05 4.39 -16.04
CA GLN A 24 2.07 4.66 -17.05
C GLN A 24 3.33 5.28 -16.44
N LYS A 25 3.16 6.17 -15.48
CA LYS A 25 4.29 6.75 -14.74
C LYS A 25 5.05 5.69 -13.96
N TYR A 26 4.34 4.77 -13.33
CA TYR A 26 4.97 3.65 -12.64
C TYR A 26 5.76 2.75 -13.60
N ILE A 27 5.18 2.37 -14.72
CA ILE A 27 5.85 1.56 -15.75
C ILE A 27 7.11 2.25 -16.26
N SER A 28 7.02 3.54 -16.52
CA SER A 28 8.14 4.34 -16.99
C SER A 28 9.29 4.39 -15.99
N PHE A 29 8.97 4.56 -14.71
CA PHE A 29 9.96 4.57 -13.64
C PHE A 29 10.53 3.18 -13.35
N ALA A 30 9.69 2.18 -13.20
CA ALA A 30 10.09 0.83 -12.81
C ALA A 30 10.63 0.00 -13.98
N LYS A 31 10.36 0.43 -15.23
CA LYS A 31 10.75 -0.28 -16.46
C LYS A 31 10.20 -1.72 -16.49
N THR A 32 9.00 -1.89 -15.99
CA THR A 32 8.31 -3.18 -15.96
C THR A 32 7.93 -3.60 -17.38
N GLY A 33 8.20 -4.85 -17.73
CA GLY A 33 7.97 -5.40 -19.07
C GLY A 33 7.05 -6.62 -19.11
N ASN A 34 5.99 -6.63 -18.32
CA ASN A 34 5.07 -7.76 -18.26
C ASN A 34 3.84 -7.51 -19.13
N ILE A 35 3.53 -8.48 -19.99
CA ILE A 35 2.38 -8.43 -20.91
C ILE A 35 1.06 -8.20 -20.17
N LEU A 36 0.88 -8.82 -19.01
CA LEU A 36 -0.35 -8.66 -18.22
C LEU A 36 -0.63 -7.20 -17.87
N HIS A 37 0.39 -6.37 -17.74
CA HIS A 37 0.27 -4.98 -17.35
C HIS A 37 0.42 -4.01 -18.51
N GLU A 38 1.17 -4.37 -19.53
CA GLU A 38 1.48 -3.50 -20.68
C GLU A 38 0.53 -3.64 -21.85
N LYS A 39 -0.04 -4.82 -22.04
CA LYS A 39 -0.86 -5.14 -23.20
C LYS A 39 -2.22 -5.69 -22.75
N PRO A 40 -3.14 -4.81 -22.35
CA PRO A 40 -4.46 -5.23 -21.86
C PRO A 40 -5.25 -6.07 -22.87
N GLU A 41 -5.06 -5.81 -24.17
CA GLU A 41 -5.72 -6.55 -25.23
C GLU A 41 -5.30 -8.03 -25.31
N LEU A 42 -4.03 -8.32 -24.98
CA LEU A 42 -3.55 -9.70 -24.90
C LEU A 42 -3.98 -10.36 -23.59
N ALA A 43 -3.93 -9.61 -22.51
CA ALA A 43 -4.38 -10.10 -21.21
C ALA A 43 -5.89 -10.43 -21.22
N ALA A 44 -6.70 -9.67 -21.97
CA ALA A 44 -8.13 -9.90 -22.09
C ALA A 44 -8.45 -11.28 -22.70
N LYS A 45 -7.59 -11.78 -23.59
CA LYS A 45 -7.73 -13.13 -24.17
C LYS A 45 -7.57 -14.23 -23.11
N GLU A 46 -6.88 -13.93 -22.03
CA GLU A 46 -6.68 -14.83 -20.89
C GLU A 46 -7.68 -14.57 -19.75
N GLY A 47 -8.73 -13.81 -20.01
CA GLY A 47 -9.78 -13.54 -19.05
C GLY A 47 -9.54 -12.34 -18.12
N ILE A 48 -8.48 -11.59 -18.33
CA ILE A 48 -8.17 -10.38 -17.55
C ILE A 48 -8.99 -9.22 -18.08
N LYS A 49 -9.75 -8.56 -17.22
CA LYS A 49 -10.61 -7.43 -17.60
C LYS A 49 -9.92 -6.11 -17.25
N GLY A 50 -9.72 -5.25 -18.24
CA GLY A 50 -9.13 -3.93 -18.03
C GLY A 50 -7.61 -3.95 -17.84
N THR A 51 -7.08 -2.89 -17.26
CA THR A 51 -5.64 -2.75 -16.98
C THR A 51 -5.33 -3.24 -15.58
N LEU A 52 -4.79 -4.43 -15.48
CA LEU A 52 -4.40 -5.03 -14.21
C LEU A 52 -3.17 -4.31 -13.66
N LEU A 53 -3.23 -3.91 -12.39
CA LEU A 53 -2.13 -3.23 -11.73
C LEU A 53 -1.15 -4.24 -11.11
N PRO A 54 0.17 -3.99 -11.24
CA PRO A 54 1.16 -4.81 -10.52
C PRO A 54 1.06 -4.57 -9.03
N GLY A 55 1.22 -5.62 -8.23
CA GLY A 55 1.15 -5.51 -6.77
C GLY A 55 2.14 -4.51 -6.19
N ARG A 56 3.33 -4.42 -6.76
CA ARG A 56 4.36 -3.46 -6.31
C ARG A 56 3.94 -2.01 -6.54
N ALA A 57 3.20 -1.72 -7.60
CA ALA A 57 2.67 -0.39 -7.85
C ALA A 57 1.65 0.01 -6.77
N ILE A 58 0.81 -0.94 -6.38
CA ILE A 58 -0.18 -0.74 -5.32
C ILE A 58 0.51 -0.46 -3.99
N ILE A 59 1.51 -1.26 -3.64
CA ILE A 59 2.30 -1.07 -2.42
C ILE A 59 2.94 0.32 -2.41
N ALA A 60 3.59 0.71 -3.49
CA ALA A 60 4.25 2.00 -3.58
C ALA A 60 3.26 3.16 -3.41
N ARG A 61 2.09 3.08 -4.04
CA ARG A 61 1.06 4.13 -3.93
C ARG A 61 0.48 4.20 -2.52
N VAL A 62 0.25 3.05 -1.89
CA VAL A 62 -0.30 2.97 -0.53
C VAL A 62 0.70 3.49 0.51
N GLU A 63 1.98 3.17 0.37
CA GLU A 63 3.03 3.73 1.22
C GLU A 63 3.14 5.24 1.03
N GLY A 64 3.11 5.71 -0.21
CA GLY A 64 3.13 7.14 -0.51
C GLY A 64 1.94 7.87 0.10
N GLU A 65 0.74 7.28 0.04
CA GLU A 65 -0.46 7.84 0.66
C GLU A 65 -0.30 7.96 2.18
N MET A 66 0.26 6.94 2.82
CA MET A 66 0.51 6.97 4.26
C MET A 66 1.36 8.18 4.66
N THR A 67 2.39 8.47 3.89
CA THR A 67 3.28 9.62 4.19
C THR A 67 2.59 10.97 4.04
N ARG A 68 1.45 11.02 3.34
CA ARG A 68 0.66 12.24 3.12
C ARG A 68 -0.47 12.42 4.13
N LEU A 69 -0.69 11.46 5.02
CA LEU A 69 -1.69 11.62 6.08
C LEU A 69 -1.29 12.77 6.99
N ASP A 70 -2.27 13.59 7.37
CA ASP A 70 -2.03 14.77 8.21
C ASP A 70 -1.34 14.44 9.53
N ILE A 71 -1.60 13.26 10.05
CA ILE A 71 -0.97 12.77 11.28
C ILE A 71 0.56 12.68 11.19
N PHE A 72 1.11 12.58 9.99
CA PHE A 72 2.55 12.51 9.75
C PHE A 72 3.16 13.83 9.27
N SER A 73 2.36 14.89 9.15
CA SER A 73 2.80 16.16 8.55
C SER A 73 4.00 16.82 9.24
N ASP A 74 4.18 16.57 10.54
CA ASP A 74 5.28 17.09 11.34
C ASP A 74 6.32 16.02 11.71
N SER A 75 6.29 14.88 11.02
CA SER A 75 7.16 13.73 11.31
C SER A 75 8.22 13.55 10.23
N ILE A 76 9.43 13.21 10.66
CA ILE A 76 10.45 12.69 9.75
C ILE A 76 10.33 11.17 9.78
N MET A 77 10.07 10.58 8.62
CA MET A 77 9.81 9.15 8.48
C MET A 77 10.83 8.48 7.58
N LEU A 78 11.21 7.28 7.96
CA LEU A 78 11.89 6.33 7.08
C LEU A 78 11.01 5.10 6.95
N LEU A 79 10.71 4.73 5.72
CA LEU A 79 10.05 3.45 5.45
C LEU A 79 11.11 2.36 5.56
N TYR A 80 11.10 1.71 6.70
CA TYR A 80 12.17 0.82 7.13
C TYR A 80 12.11 -0.54 6.46
N GLY A 81 10.91 -1.05 6.22
CA GLY A 81 10.71 -2.34 5.59
C GLY A 81 9.33 -2.90 5.83
N MET A 82 9.08 -4.04 5.25
CA MET A 82 7.89 -4.84 5.52
C MET A 82 8.33 -6.00 6.39
N ASP A 83 8.33 -5.77 7.70
CA ASP A 83 8.68 -6.81 8.65
C ASP A 83 7.52 -7.76 8.86
N GLY A 84 7.82 -9.03 8.88
CA GLY A 84 6.86 -10.04 9.21
C GLY A 84 7.05 -10.60 10.60
N ASP A 85 6.20 -11.55 10.90
CA ASP A 85 6.34 -12.39 12.07
C ASP A 85 7.71 -13.10 12.05
N PRO A 86 8.47 -13.14 13.17
CA PRO A 86 9.69 -13.92 13.26
C PRO A 86 9.51 -15.41 13.00
N ASN A 87 8.30 -15.93 13.21
CA ASN A 87 7.93 -17.32 12.89
C ASN A 87 7.43 -17.51 11.46
N TRP A 88 7.81 -16.75 10.65
CA TRP A 88 7.47 -16.27 9.35
C TRP A 88 7.12 -17.32 8.31
N ASP A 89 5.95 -17.20 7.74
CA ASP A 89 5.48 -18.03 6.65
C ASP A 89 5.49 -17.30 5.28
N ASN A 90 6.32 -16.27 5.15
CA ASN A 90 6.48 -15.45 3.94
C ASN A 90 5.28 -14.58 3.57
N ARG A 91 4.51 -14.10 4.54
CA ARG A 91 3.29 -13.36 4.26
C ARG A 91 3.24 -11.95 4.82
N HIS A 92 4.29 -11.16 4.64
CA HIS A 92 4.25 -9.74 4.98
C HIS A 92 3.30 -8.96 4.12
N CYS A 93 3.19 -9.37 2.86
CA CYS A 93 2.32 -8.75 1.89
C CYS A 93 1.68 -9.83 1.04
N ARG A 94 0.36 -9.83 0.97
CA ARG A 94 -0.39 -10.77 0.16
C ARG A 94 -1.54 -10.07 -0.52
N PHE A 95 -1.66 -10.29 -1.82
CA PHE A 95 -2.82 -9.83 -2.58
C PHE A 95 -3.88 -10.93 -2.61
N LEU A 96 -5.09 -10.56 -2.23
CA LEU A 96 -6.24 -11.46 -2.16
C LEU A 96 -7.11 -11.40 -3.41
N GLY A 97 -6.85 -10.45 -4.30
CA GLY A 97 -7.61 -10.27 -5.53
C GLY A 97 -6.93 -9.30 -6.48
N GLU A 98 -7.46 -9.19 -7.68
CA GLU A 98 -6.98 -8.28 -8.71
C GLU A 98 -7.40 -6.84 -8.41
N VAL A 99 -6.54 -5.90 -8.75
CA VAL A 99 -6.83 -4.47 -8.76
C VAL A 99 -6.59 -3.93 -10.16
N TYR A 100 -7.55 -3.19 -10.66
CA TYR A 100 -7.49 -2.58 -11.99
C TYR A 100 -7.34 -1.07 -11.90
N ALA A 101 -6.71 -0.49 -12.93
CA ALA A 101 -6.64 0.96 -13.05
C ALA A 101 -8.04 1.56 -13.02
N GLY A 102 -8.24 2.58 -12.18
CA GLY A 102 -9.53 3.24 -11.99
C GLY A 102 -10.36 2.69 -10.84
N ASP A 103 -9.99 1.57 -10.24
CA ASP A 103 -10.68 1.07 -9.06
C ASP A 103 -10.54 2.06 -7.90
N GLU A 104 -11.65 2.36 -7.24
CA GLU A 104 -11.63 3.13 -6.00
C GLU A 104 -11.30 2.22 -4.82
N LEU A 105 -10.26 2.57 -4.10
CA LEU A 105 -9.75 1.77 -2.99
C LEU A 105 -9.84 2.55 -1.68
N GLU A 106 -10.29 1.88 -0.65
CA GLU A 106 -10.14 2.36 0.73
C GLU A 106 -8.94 1.65 1.34
N VAL A 107 -8.04 2.43 1.90
CA VAL A 107 -6.86 1.92 2.59
C VAL A 107 -7.01 2.21 4.06
N GLU A 108 -6.85 1.18 4.88
CA GLU A 108 -6.86 1.29 6.32
C GLU A 108 -5.47 1.02 6.87
N TYR A 109 -4.98 1.95 7.67
CA TYR A 109 -3.70 1.86 8.35
C TYR A 109 -3.95 1.72 9.84
N SER A 110 -3.47 0.67 10.46
CA SER A 110 -3.59 0.48 11.90
C SER A 110 -2.23 0.33 12.57
N VAL A 111 -2.03 1.04 13.67
CA VAL A 111 -0.81 0.92 14.46
C VAL A 111 -0.88 -0.41 15.22
N SER A 112 -0.07 -1.37 14.81
CA SER A 112 -0.07 -2.72 15.39
C SER A 112 0.97 -2.90 16.49
N ASP A 113 2.07 -2.14 16.43
CA ASP A 113 3.11 -2.17 17.45
C ASP A 113 3.86 -0.84 17.49
N LYS A 114 4.52 -0.60 18.62
CA LYS A 114 5.28 0.60 18.85
C LYS A 114 6.49 0.28 19.73
N LYS A 115 7.68 0.56 19.21
CA LYS A 115 8.94 0.38 19.94
C LYS A 115 9.66 1.70 20.08
N GLU A 116 9.92 2.11 21.30
CA GLU A 116 10.67 3.33 21.58
C GLU A 116 12.15 3.17 21.28
N GLY A 117 12.76 4.22 20.76
CA GLY A 117 14.20 4.30 20.60
C GLY A 117 14.89 4.74 21.88
N ASN A 118 16.23 4.75 21.86
CA ASN A 118 17.05 5.00 23.04
C ASN A 118 16.88 6.40 23.66
N SER A 119 16.46 7.38 22.85
CA SER A 119 16.31 8.78 23.32
C SER A 119 14.88 9.17 23.65
N GLY A 120 13.90 8.31 23.41
CA GLY A 120 12.47 8.63 23.55
C GLY A 120 11.90 9.59 22.50
N SER A 121 12.75 10.18 21.67
CA SER A 121 12.34 11.12 20.62
C SER A 121 12.07 10.47 19.28
N TYR A 122 12.47 9.22 19.12
CA TYR A 122 12.22 8.43 17.91
C TYR A 122 11.83 7.00 18.29
N GLY A 123 11.34 6.28 17.33
CA GLY A 123 11.00 4.88 17.52
C GLY A 123 10.55 4.23 16.23
N ILE A 124 10.08 3.02 16.34
CA ILE A 124 9.55 2.23 15.23
C ILE A 124 8.06 2.03 15.46
N LEU A 125 7.28 2.43 14.46
CA LEU A 125 5.86 2.07 14.38
C LEU A 125 5.71 0.91 13.40
N SER A 126 4.99 -0.11 13.84
CA SER A 126 4.52 -1.15 12.95
C SER A 126 3.09 -0.82 12.54
N ILE A 127 2.87 -0.79 11.25
CA ILE A 127 1.58 -0.41 10.69
C ILE A 127 1.09 -1.54 9.80
N ASP A 128 -0.09 -2.07 10.14
CA ASP A 128 -0.79 -3.02 9.31
C ASP A 128 -1.65 -2.26 8.29
N VAL A 129 -1.63 -2.72 7.07
CA VAL A 129 -2.37 -2.10 5.98
C VAL A 129 -3.36 -3.08 5.40
N GLN A 130 -4.59 -2.64 5.28
CA GLN A 130 -5.64 -3.38 4.58
C GLN A 130 -6.21 -2.53 3.45
N ILE A 131 -6.41 -3.15 2.31
CA ILE A 131 -6.95 -2.49 1.12
C ILE A 131 -8.26 -3.17 0.75
N ARG A 132 -9.26 -2.34 0.45
CA ARG A 132 -10.59 -2.81 0.07
C ARG A 132 -11.06 -2.05 -1.17
N ARG A 133 -11.58 -2.78 -2.15
CA ARG A 133 -12.28 -2.15 -3.27
C ARG A 133 -13.65 -1.68 -2.80
N ILE A 134 -13.96 -0.40 -3.06
CA ILE A 134 -15.20 0.20 -2.58
C ILE A 134 -16.42 -0.36 -3.31
N SER A 135 -16.31 -0.58 -4.63
CA SER A 135 -17.45 -0.98 -5.48
C SER A 135 -18.08 -2.31 -5.07
N ASP A 136 -17.29 -3.29 -4.65
CA ASP A 136 -17.77 -4.63 -4.28
C ASP A 136 -17.41 -5.02 -2.85
N ASN A 137 -16.80 -4.12 -2.09
CA ASN A 137 -16.37 -4.33 -0.71
C ASN A 137 -15.39 -5.51 -0.54
N LYS A 138 -14.65 -5.82 -1.60
CA LYS A 138 -13.73 -6.94 -1.60
C LYS A 138 -12.39 -6.57 -0.98
N SER A 139 -11.91 -7.38 -0.04
CA SER A 139 -10.54 -7.26 0.49
C SER A 139 -9.53 -7.66 -0.57
N LEU A 140 -8.50 -6.87 -0.72
CA LEU A 140 -7.44 -7.00 -1.72
C LEU A 140 -6.08 -7.15 -1.07
#